data_1ee6062fe637dc1e2a110e37eff261b2
#
_entry.id   1ee6062fe637dc1e2a110e37eff261b2
#
_cell.length_a   1.000
_cell.length_b   1.000
_cell.length_c   1.000
_cell.angle_alpha   90.00
_cell.angle_beta   90.00
_cell.angle_gamma   90.00
#
_symmetry.space_group_name_H-M   'P 1'
#
loop_
_entity.id
_entity.type
_entity.pdbx_description
1 polymer ?
#
loop_
_entity_poly.entity_id
_entity_poly.type
_entity_poly.pdbx_seq_one_letter_code
_entity_poly.pdbx_strand_id
1 'polypeptide(L)'
;MESGPAIDIAQLLEHGKVGRFQLRVLALGILALFVNGLDYSAVNVAAPALLRAFHAGRSDMGPVFGWSFFGIFLGSVLFGAVGDRYGRKPGLILSVLAYSAPALLCMSAHSLAQLSMYRLIAGLGIGGAVPNTIALLTETAPRRFRVTFVMAAFVGYSTGNAAIAQVAAWLVPSQGWQIIFLVAGGSGLALSILLAFTLYESLPYLAVARPTDPTLRKLAARAKPDVRIPENAHFPASGNATARFSPDLLFSSYRRIATPLLWIAFFAESLTFMTYSAWLAVILEQSGLAPRAAALTFSYGAFAAVVAILLFGRLIDRFGPRTTVVPAVLTALCIAVLGTGHLSQLGLSVTAVLAMGCAAATHQSLNGIVGSFYPTIIRGNGVGFATGMGRISSIIGPVIVGWLMAANTPLQVTLAAIGAPELVVAAAAIGLHIIRSSRAAAGDFQTRMATGGIDGQPA
;
A
#
# COMPACT_ATOMS: atom_id res chain seq x y z
N MET A 1 5.98 -45.47 20.61
CA MET A 1 6.76 -44.24 20.52
C MET A 1 5.88 -43.12 21.08
N GLU A 2 6.23 -42.60 22.26
CA GLU A 2 5.48 -41.48 22.84
C GLU A 2 5.58 -40.28 21.89
N SER A 3 4.43 -39.79 21.43
CA SER A 3 4.36 -38.59 20.66
C SER A 3 4.87 -37.43 21.51
N GLY A 4 5.94 -36.77 21.08
CA GLY A 4 6.52 -35.62 21.77
C GLY A 4 5.51 -34.50 21.98
N PRO A 5 5.83 -33.45 22.76
CA PRO A 5 4.91 -32.38 23.06
C PRO A 5 4.51 -31.64 21.81
N ALA A 6 3.22 -31.31 21.68
CA ALA A 6 2.70 -30.46 20.62
C ALA A 6 3.03 -28.98 20.89
N ILE A 7 3.72 -28.31 19.98
CA ILE A 7 4.06 -26.89 20.10
C ILE A 7 3.33 -26.12 19.01
N ASP A 8 2.40 -25.26 19.42
CA ASP A 8 1.73 -24.33 18.52
C ASP A 8 2.66 -23.15 18.18
N ILE A 9 3.08 -23.07 16.92
CA ILE A 9 3.95 -22.00 16.41
C ILE A 9 3.28 -20.62 16.54
N ALA A 10 1.97 -20.52 16.35
CA ALA A 10 1.26 -19.25 16.46
C ALA A 10 1.31 -18.73 17.89
N GLN A 11 1.02 -19.58 18.88
CA GLN A 11 1.10 -19.24 20.30
C GLN A 11 2.55 -18.93 20.74
N LEU A 12 3.53 -19.69 20.20
CA LEU A 12 4.95 -19.46 20.48
C LEU A 12 5.38 -18.04 20.09
N LEU A 13 4.90 -17.50 18.96
CA LEU A 13 5.25 -16.18 18.47
C LEU A 13 4.40 -15.07 19.09
N GLU A 14 3.12 -15.33 19.39
CA GLU A 14 2.18 -14.30 19.86
C GLU A 14 2.63 -13.59 21.15
N HIS A 15 3.13 -14.35 22.12
CA HIS A 15 3.52 -13.86 23.44
C HIS A 15 5.01 -13.56 23.56
N GLY A 16 5.74 -13.50 22.44
CA GLY A 16 7.18 -13.29 22.39
C GLY A 16 7.64 -11.86 22.65
N LYS A 17 8.89 -11.73 23.11
CA LYS A 17 9.64 -10.48 23.03
C LYS A 17 10.18 -10.33 21.61
N VAL A 18 10.40 -9.08 21.17
CA VAL A 18 11.10 -8.80 19.90
C VAL A 18 12.57 -9.11 20.10
N GLY A 19 13.05 -10.18 19.47
CA GLY A 19 14.45 -10.59 19.50
C GLY A 19 15.19 -10.29 18.19
N ARG A 20 16.44 -10.75 18.09
CA ARG A 20 17.27 -10.58 16.88
C ARG A 20 16.65 -11.19 15.63
N PHE A 21 15.90 -12.27 15.75
CA PHE A 21 15.21 -12.92 14.64
C PHE A 21 14.15 -11.99 14.06
N GLN A 22 13.26 -11.45 14.91
CA GLN A 22 12.18 -10.55 14.51
C GLN A 22 12.73 -9.23 13.94
N LEU A 23 13.76 -8.66 14.57
CA LEU A 23 14.41 -7.43 14.07
C LEU A 23 15.07 -7.63 12.71
N ARG A 24 15.68 -8.80 12.45
CA ARG A 24 16.25 -9.11 11.14
C ARG A 24 15.17 -9.19 10.07
N VAL A 25 14.07 -9.88 10.33
CA VAL A 25 12.95 -9.99 9.39
C VAL A 25 12.31 -8.61 9.15
N LEU A 26 12.15 -7.81 10.21
CA LEU A 26 11.67 -6.43 10.10
C LEU A 26 12.59 -5.55 9.22
N ALA A 27 13.90 -5.58 9.47
CA ALA A 27 14.85 -4.80 8.70
C ALA A 27 14.85 -5.18 7.21
N LEU A 28 14.80 -6.49 6.91
CA LEU A 28 14.69 -6.99 5.53
C LEU A 28 13.34 -6.63 4.89
N GLY A 29 12.25 -6.66 5.65
CA GLY A 29 10.92 -6.21 5.19
C GLY A 29 10.87 -4.71 4.90
N ILE A 30 11.47 -3.88 5.75
CA ILE A 30 11.63 -2.43 5.51
C ILE A 30 12.44 -2.19 4.23
N LEU A 31 13.56 -2.89 4.07
CA LEU A 31 14.42 -2.77 2.89
C LEU A 31 13.69 -3.27 1.63
N ALA A 32 12.91 -4.34 1.73
CA ALA A 32 12.13 -4.86 0.61
C ALA A 32 11.07 -3.85 0.13
N LEU A 33 10.35 -3.21 1.05
CA LEU A 33 9.39 -2.17 0.68
C LEU A 33 10.08 -0.86 0.28
N PHE A 34 11.25 -0.52 0.82
CA PHE A 34 12.05 0.61 0.36
C PHE A 34 12.42 0.46 -1.13
N VAL A 35 12.97 -0.68 -1.52
CA VAL A 35 13.35 -0.95 -2.92
C VAL A 35 12.11 -1.06 -3.81
N ASN A 36 11.02 -1.62 -3.31
CA ASN A 36 9.74 -1.63 -4.02
C ASN A 36 9.23 -0.19 -4.28
N GLY A 37 9.35 0.71 -3.30
CA GLY A 37 9.03 2.13 -3.46
C GLY A 37 9.90 2.84 -4.49
N LEU A 38 11.22 2.54 -4.54
CA LEU A 38 12.10 3.06 -5.58
C LEU A 38 11.55 2.75 -6.98
N ASP A 39 11.23 1.49 -7.26
CA ASP A 39 10.79 1.08 -8.60
C ASP A 39 9.34 1.52 -8.90
N TYR A 40 8.45 1.50 -7.90
CA TYR A 40 7.08 2.00 -8.07
C TYR A 40 7.05 3.44 -8.58
N SER A 41 7.84 4.33 -7.99
CA SER A 41 7.88 5.75 -8.36
C SER A 41 8.86 6.06 -9.50
N ALA A 42 9.69 5.11 -9.92
CA ALA A 42 10.69 5.33 -10.97
C ALA A 42 10.08 5.93 -12.25
N VAL A 43 9.01 5.33 -12.76
CA VAL A 43 8.35 5.81 -13.97
C VAL A 43 7.65 7.15 -13.78
N ASN A 44 7.11 7.43 -12.59
CA ASN A 44 6.41 8.66 -12.27
C ASN A 44 7.37 9.87 -12.34
N VAL A 45 8.53 9.74 -11.70
CA VAL A 45 9.54 10.81 -11.67
C VAL A 45 10.36 10.88 -12.98
N ALA A 46 10.45 9.78 -13.73
CA ALA A 46 11.09 9.76 -15.05
C ALA A 46 10.21 10.34 -16.15
N ALA A 47 8.89 10.40 -15.97
CA ALA A 47 7.91 10.73 -17.00
C ALA A 47 8.23 12.03 -17.79
N PRO A 48 8.56 13.18 -17.17
CA PRO A 48 8.89 14.37 -17.93
C PRO A 48 10.16 14.20 -18.80
N ALA A 49 11.16 13.48 -18.30
CA ALA A 49 12.40 13.23 -19.04
C ALA A 49 12.16 12.24 -20.19
N LEU A 50 11.32 11.24 -20.00
CA LEU A 50 10.89 10.28 -21.02
C LEU A 50 10.14 10.98 -22.17
N LEU A 51 9.21 11.89 -21.85
CA LEU A 51 8.47 12.66 -22.85
C LEU A 51 9.44 13.48 -23.72
N ARG A 52 10.45 14.11 -23.11
CA ARG A 52 11.47 14.83 -23.85
C ARG A 52 12.35 13.91 -24.71
N ALA A 53 12.80 12.79 -24.16
CA ALA A 53 13.69 11.86 -24.83
C ALA A 53 13.06 11.16 -26.03
N PHE A 54 11.77 10.83 -25.94
CA PHE A 54 11.02 10.17 -27.02
C PHE A 54 10.24 11.15 -27.92
N HIS A 55 10.38 12.46 -27.71
CA HIS A 55 9.62 13.51 -28.45
C HIS A 55 8.11 13.24 -28.44
N ALA A 56 7.60 12.71 -27.32
CA ALA A 56 6.24 12.23 -27.17
C ALA A 56 5.31 13.29 -26.58
N GLY A 57 4.02 13.17 -26.89
CA GLY A 57 2.98 13.98 -26.28
C GLY A 57 2.70 13.56 -24.83
N ARG A 58 2.19 14.49 -24.01
CA ARG A 58 1.87 14.18 -22.61
C ARG A 58 0.89 13.01 -22.46
N SER A 59 -0.10 12.92 -23.36
CA SER A 59 -1.07 11.83 -23.44
C SER A 59 -0.45 10.44 -23.48
N ASP A 60 0.75 10.32 -24.07
CA ASP A 60 1.39 9.03 -24.32
C ASP A 60 1.90 8.37 -23.02
N MET A 61 1.99 9.13 -21.93
CA MET A 61 2.27 8.56 -20.60
C MET A 61 1.08 7.86 -19.95
N GLY A 62 -0.14 8.19 -20.34
CA GLY A 62 -1.34 7.54 -19.80
C GLY A 62 -1.31 6.01 -19.92
N PRO A 63 -1.08 5.43 -21.11
CA PRO A 63 -0.88 4.01 -21.30
C PRO A 63 0.30 3.44 -20.49
N VAL A 64 1.43 4.14 -20.39
CA VAL A 64 2.60 3.68 -19.61
C VAL A 64 2.23 3.47 -18.14
N PHE A 65 1.53 4.43 -17.54
CA PHE A 65 1.04 4.30 -16.17
C PHE A 65 -0.05 3.24 -16.06
N GLY A 66 -1.01 3.21 -16.98
CA GLY A 66 -2.10 2.22 -17.00
C GLY A 66 -1.58 0.78 -17.04
N TRP A 67 -0.64 0.46 -17.92
CA TRP A 67 -0.02 -0.85 -18.00
C TRP A 67 0.79 -1.20 -16.75
N SER A 68 1.49 -0.23 -16.15
CA SER A 68 2.19 -0.43 -14.87
C SER A 68 1.22 -0.81 -13.75
N PHE A 69 0.12 -0.08 -13.57
CA PHE A 69 -0.89 -0.38 -12.55
C PHE A 69 -1.66 -1.67 -12.82
N PHE A 70 -1.94 -1.98 -14.09
CA PHE A 70 -2.54 -3.26 -14.47
C PHE A 70 -1.63 -4.44 -14.09
N GLY A 71 -0.32 -4.31 -14.35
CA GLY A 71 0.68 -5.27 -13.89
C GLY A 71 0.65 -5.43 -12.35
N ILE A 72 0.62 -4.32 -11.60
CA ILE A 72 0.54 -4.35 -10.13
C ILE A 72 -0.72 -5.07 -9.64
N PHE A 73 -1.85 -4.84 -10.27
CA PHE A 73 -3.09 -5.53 -9.94
C PHE A 73 -2.97 -7.05 -10.15
N LEU A 74 -2.57 -7.49 -11.34
CA LEU A 74 -2.38 -8.91 -11.64
C LEU A 74 -1.31 -9.56 -10.75
N GLY A 75 -0.19 -8.86 -10.56
CA GLY A 75 0.93 -9.32 -9.76
C GLY A 75 0.58 -9.55 -8.29
N SER A 76 -0.27 -8.72 -7.72
CA SER A 76 -0.72 -8.91 -6.33
C SER A 76 -1.50 -10.21 -6.13
N VAL A 77 -2.25 -10.65 -7.11
CA VAL A 77 -2.99 -11.93 -7.08
C VAL A 77 -2.03 -13.09 -7.37
N LEU A 78 -1.25 -12.99 -8.45
CA LEU A 78 -0.35 -14.07 -8.87
C LEU A 78 0.74 -14.37 -7.85
N PHE A 79 1.50 -13.37 -7.45
CA PHE A 79 2.60 -13.57 -6.49
C PHE A 79 2.12 -13.70 -5.05
N GLY A 80 0.91 -13.23 -4.72
CA GLY A 80 0.22 -13.59 -3.49
C GLY A 80 -0.01 -15.10 -3.43
N ALA A 81 -0.61 -15.68 -4.47
CA ALA A 81 -0.82 -17.13 -4.57
C ALA A 81 0.50 -17.93 -4.58
N VAL A 82 1.56 -17.41 -5.21
CA VAL A 82 2.91 -18.02 -5.15
C VAL A 82 3.41 -18.06 -3.70
N GLY A 83 3.29 -16.95 -2.96
CA GLY A 83 3.68 -16.87 -1.56
C GLY A 83 2.88 -17.80 -0.64
N ASP A 84 1.57 -17.96 -0.92
CA ASP A 84 0.72 -18.90 -0.18
C ASP A 84 1.09 -20.37 -0.44
N ARG A 85 1.41 -20.70 -1.69
CA ARG A 85 1.67 -22.07 -2.12
C ARG A 85 3.10 -22.54 -1.86
N TYR A 86 4.09 -21.70 -2.14
CA TYR A 86 5.51 -22.06 -2.13
C TYR A 86 6.28 -21.47 -0.95
N GLY A 87 5.69 -20.53 -0.21
CA GLY A 87 6.28 -19.85 0.94
C GLY A 87 6.49 -18.35 0.72
N ARG A 88 6.54 -17.62 1.83
CA ARG A 88 6.66 -16.15 1.82
C ARG A 88 8.01 -15.71 1.27
N LYS A 89 9.09 -16.41 1.62
CA LYS A 89 10.45 -16.12 1.13
C LYS A 89 10.58 -16.27 -0.39
N PRO A 90 10.26 -17.40 -1.05
CA PRO A 90 10.28 -17.51 -2.51
C PRO A 90 9.33 -16.50 -3.17
N GLY A 91 8.11 -16.33 -2.63
CA GLY A 91 7.14 -15.36 -3.13
C GLY A 91 7.71 -13.95 -3.20
N LEU A 92 8.37 -13.50 -2.13
CA LEU A 92 9.02 -12.19 -2.08
C LEU A 92 10.22 -12.09 -3.03
N ILE A 93 11.13 -13.07 -3.03
CA ILE A 93 12.31 -13.06 -3.91
C ILE A 93 11.91 -13.04 -5.38
N LEU A 94 10.97 -13.89 -5.78
CA LEU A 94 10.47 -13.92 -7.16
C LEU A 94 9.77 -12.61 -7.54
N SER A 95 9.02 -12.00 -6.63
CA SER A 95 8.42 -10.68 -6.83
C SER A 95 9.49 -9.62 -7.08
N VAL A 96 10.55 -9.59 -6.25
CA VAL A 96 11.66 -8.64 -6.38
C VAL A 96 12.39 -8.83 -7.71
N LEU A 97 12.70 -10.06 -8.10
CA LEU A 97 13.31 -10.36 -9.40
C LEU A 97 12.41 -9.95 -10.57
N ALA A 98 11.10 -10.22 -10.46
CA ALA A 98 10.13 -9.93 -11.50
C ALA A 98 9.94 -8.43 -11.78
N TYR A 99 10.22 -7.54 -10.82
CA TYR A 99 10.26 -6.11 -11.13
C TYR A 99 11.66 -5.59 -11.47
N SER A 100 12.71 -6.14 -10.87
CA SER A 100 14.06 -5.61 -11.02
C SER A 100 14.65 -5.82 -12.40
N ALA A 101 14.49 -7.02 -12.98
CA ALA A 101 15.01 -7.32 -14.30
C ALA A 101 14.34 -6.48 -15.41
N PRO A 102 12.99 -6.36 -15.48
CA PRO A 102 12.34 -5.46 -16.43
C PRO A 102 12.65 -3.98 -16.18
N ALA A 103 12.87 -3.55 -14.93
CA ALA A 103 13.30 -2.18 -14.65
C ALA A 103 14.63 -1.86 -15.34
N LEU A 104 15.61 -2.78 -15.29
CA LEU A 104 16.87 -2.62 -16.03
C LEU A 104 16.64 -2.61 -17.55
N LEU A 105 15.72 -3.44 -18.07
CA LEU A 105 15.38 -3.42 -19.49
C LEU A 105 14.74 -2.08 -19.92
N CYS A 106 14.07 -1.34 -19.03
CA CYS A 106 13.58 -0.01 -19.33
C CYS A 106 14.68 0.94 -19.83
N MET A 107 15.95 0.75 -19.40
CA MET A 107 17.08 1.57 -19.86
C MET A 107 17.34 1.43 -21.36
N SER A 108 17.03 0.28 -21.95
CA SER A 108 17.21 -0.02 -23.37
C SER A 108 15.95 0.22 -24.21
N ALA A 109 14.93 0.86 -23.64
CA ALA A 109 13.70 1.13 -24.37
C ALA A 109 13.94 2.20 -25.47
N HIS A 110 13.48 1.90 -26.66
CA HIS A 110 13.55 2.80 -27.82
C HIS A 110 12.21 3.47 -28.14
N SER A 111 11.14 3.12 -27.42
CA SER A 111 9.81 3.71 -27.54
C SER A 111 9.02 3.61 -26.26
N LEU A 112 8.00 4.47 -26.09
CA LEU A 112 7.07 4.40 -24.94
C LEU A 112 6.24 3.11 -24.95
N ALA A 113 5.95 2.54 -26.13
CA ALA A 113 5.27 1.25 -26.24
C ALA A 113 6.12 0.12 -25.65
N GLN A 114 7.41 0.07 -25.99
CA GLN A 114 8.36 -0.89 -25.43
C GLN A 114 8.53 -0.68 -23.92
N LEU A 115 8.65 0.55 -23.49
CA LEU A 115 8.70 0.91 -22.06
C LEU A 115 7.45 0.41 -21.33
N SER A 116 6.25 0.58 -21.91
CA SER A 116 4.98 0.11 -21.34
C SER A 116 4.96 -1.39 -21.12
N MET A 117 5.49 -2.16 -22.06
CA MET A 117 5.62 -3.63 -21.93
C MET A 117 6.54 -4.01 -20.76
N TYR A 118 7.70 -3.36 -20.66
CA TYR A 118 8.61 -3.61 -19.53
C TYR A 118 7.98 -3.20 -18.20
N ARG A 119 7.24 -2.08 -18.17
CA ARG A 119 6.53 -1.61 -16.97
C ARG A 119 5.36 -2.50 -16.58
N LEU A 120 4.66 -3.12 -17.54
CA LEU A 120 3.66 -4.15 -17.26
C LEU A 120 4.29 -5.34 -16.51
N ILE A 121 5.42 -5.85 -17.01
CA ILE A 121 6.11 -7.00 -16.40
C ILE A 121 6.67 -6.60 -15.03
N ALA A 122 7.30 -5.43 -14.91
CA ALA A 122 7.77 -4.90 -13.63
C ALA A 122 6.60 -4.76 -12.64
N GLY A 123 5.45 -4.27 -13.10
CA GLY A 123 4.22 -4.16 -12.31
C GLY A 123 3.82 -5.48 -11.65
N LEU A 124 3.93 -6.61 -12.36
CA LEU A 124 3.65 -7.93 -11.76
C LEU A 124 4.49 -8.17 -10.51
N GLY A 125 5.78 -7.87 -10.57
CA GLY A 125 6.67 -8.01 -9.42
C GLY A 125 6.35 -7.03 -8.28
N ILE A 126 6.16 -5.74 -8.61
CA ILE A 126 5.82 -4.68 -7.65
C ILE A 126 4.56 -5.07 -6.86
N GLY A 127 3.52 -5.55 -7.57
CA GLY A 127 2.26 -5.95 -6.97
C GLY A 127 2.39 -7.11 -5.99
N GLY A 128 3.31 -8.04 -6.26
CA GLY A 128 3.53 -9.22 -5.41
C GLY A 128 4.39 -8.98 -4.16
N ALA A 129 5.29 -8.00 -4.21
CA ALA A 129 6.23 -7.78 -3.11
C ALA A 129 5.55 -7.30 -1.82
N VAL A 130 4.56 -6.41 -1.92
CA VAL A 130 3.85 -5.84 -0.76
C VAL A 130 3.11 -6.92 0.04
N PRO A 131 2.20 -7.74 -0.53
CA PRO A 131 1.46 -8.74 0.22
C PRO A 131 2.37 -9.80 0.85
N ASN A 132 3.41 -10.26 0.13
CA ASN A 132 4.36 -11.22 0.68
C ASN A 132 5.17 -10.67 1.86
N THR A 133 5.58 -9.39 1.78
CA THR A 133 6.29 -8.73 2.89
C THR A 133 5.37 -8.56 4.10
N ILE A 134 4.13 -8.09 3.91
CA ILE A 134 3.17 -7.90 5.00
C ILE A 134 2.85 -9.24 5.68
N ALA A 135 2.61 -10.30 4.89
CA ALA A 135 2.35 -11.63 5.41
C ALA A 135 3.53 -12.10 6.27
N LEU A 136 4.77 -12.02 5.75
CA LEU A 136 5.97 -12.42 6.47
C LEU A 136 6.15 -11.64 7.78
N LEU A 137 5.94 -10.32 7.76
CA LEU A 137 6.06 -9.48 8.96
C LEU A 137 4.98 -9.80 10.00
N THR A 138 3.74 -9.98 9.58
CA THR A 138 2.62 -10.29 10.50
C THR A 138 2.71 -11.69 11.08
N GLU A 139 3.21 -12.64 10.30
CA GLU A 139 3.45 -14.03 10.72
C GLU A 139 4.65 -14.17 11.67
N THR A 140 5.60 -13.20 11.64
CA THR A 140 6.81 -13.24 12.47
C THR A 140 6.70 -12.36 13.72
N ALA A 141 5.92 -11.28 13.65
CA ALA A 141 5.81 -10.30 14.72
C ALA A 141 4.97 -10.81 15.89
N PRO A 142 5.36 -10.54 17.16
CA PRO A 142 4.49 -10.70 18.31
C PRO A 142 3.19 -9.91 18.15
N ARG A 143 2.06 -10.43 18.64
CA ARG A 143 0.72 -9.87 18.44
C ARG A 143 0.64 -8.36 18.70
N ARG A 144 1.28 -7.88 19.78
CA ARG A 144 1.29 -6.47 20.18
C ARG A 144 2.06 -5.55 19.20
N PHE A 145 2.98 -6.09 18.36
CA PHE A 145 3.83 -5.33 17.46
C PHE A 145 3.52 -5.54 15.97
N ARG A 146 2.52 -6.37 15.61
CA ARG A 146 2.17 -6.67 14.21
C ARG A 146 1.91 -5.40 13.40
N VAL A 147 1.08 -4.51 13.94
CA VAL A 147 0.78 -3.22 13.26
C VAL A 147 2.03 -2.36 13.14
N THR A 148 2.83 -2.28 14.20
CA THR A 148 4.09 -1.49 14.18
C THR A 148 5.05 -1.99 13.11
N PHE A 149 5.19 -3.31 12.94
CA PHE A 149 6.07 -3.89 11.92
C PHE A 149 5.60 -3.55 10.51
N VAL A 150 4.30 -3.65 10.25
CA VAL A 150 3.71 -3.28 8.96
C VAL A 150 3.88 -1.79 8.69
N MET A 151 3.61 -0.93 9.68
CA MET A 151 3.78 0.52 9.54
C MET A 151 5.24 0.90 9.27
N ALA A 152 6.20 0.29 9.98
CA ALA A 152 7.62 0.53 9.75
C ALA A 152 8.04 0.14 8.32
N ALA A 153 7.49 -0.95 7.78
CA ALA A 153 7.74 -1.34 6.39
C ALA A 153 7.16 -0.34 5.39
N PHE A 154 5.97 0.22 5.64
CA PHE A 154 5.41 1.29 4.79
C PHE A 154 6.17 2.62 4.90
N VAL A 155 6.80 2.92 6.03
CA VAL A 155 7.77 4.03 6.11
C VAL A 155 8.93 3.75 5.15
N GLY A 156 9.43 2.51 5.09
CA GLY A 156 10.41 2.08 4.08
C GLY A 156 9.93 2.35 2.66
N TYR A 157 8.71 1.95 2.32
CA TYR A 157 8.11 2.20 1.01
C TYR A 157 8.06 3.68 0.64
N SER A 158 7.57 4.53 1.54
CA SER A 158 7.48 5.98 1.29
C SER A 158 8.85 6.64 1.19
N THR A 159 9.83 6.21 1.98
CA THR A 159 11.22 6.69 1.87
C THR A 159 11.89 6.25 0.57
N GLY A 160 11.55 5.05 0.05
CA GLY A 160 11.97 4.61 -1.28
C GLY A 160 11.41 5.50 -2.40
N ASN A 161 10.11 5.84 -2.34
CA ASN A 161 9.49 6.79 -3.26
C ASN A 161 10.22 8.16 -3.24
N ALA A 162 10.56 8.65 -2.05
CA ALA A 162 11.30 9.90 -1.91
C ALA A 162 12.73 9.79 -2.44
N ALA A 163 13.42 8.68 -2.20
CA ALA A 163 14.81 8.49 -2.59
C ALA A 163 14.98 8.45 -4.12
N ILE A 164 14.09 7.78 -4.86
CA ILE A 164 14.19 7.75 -6.33
C ILE A 164 13.92 9.13 -6.94
N ALA A 165 13.09 9.95 -6.31
CA ALA A 165 12.88 11.33 -6.74
C ALA A 165 14.12 12.21 -6.48
N GLN A 166 14.88 11.95 -5.40
CA GLN A 166 16.19 12.57 -5.18
C GLN A 166 17.19 12.15 -6.26
N VAL A 167 17.24 10.85 -6.60
CA VAL A 167 18.05 10.36 -7.73
C VAL A 167 17.68 11.10 -9.01
N ALA A 168 16.38 11.27 -9.31
CA ALA A 168 15.93 12.00 -10.47
C ALA A 168 16.39 13.47 -10.44
N ALA A 169 16.23 14.14 -9.31
CA ALA A 169 16.57 15.56 -9.17
C ALA A 169 18.07 15.85 -9.37
N TRP A 170 18.94 14.93 -8.92
CA TRP A 170 20.38 15.18 -8.90
C TRP A 170 21.14 14.52 -10.05
N LEU A 171 20.71 13.34 -10.49
CA LEU A 171 21.48 12.55 -11.47
C LEU A 171 20.92 12.61 -12.90
N VAL A 172 19.61 12.83 -13.10
CA VAL A 172 19.03 12.92 -14.45
C VAL A 172 19.64 14.03 -15.29
N PRO A 173 19.94 15.24 -14.77
CA PRO A 173 20.54 16.29 -15.56
C PRO A 173 21.90 15.93 -16.18
N SER A 174 22.69 15.07 -15.54
CA SER A 174 24.03 14.68 -15.97
C SER A 174 24.10 13.30 -16.64
N GLN A 175 23.24 12.36 -16.25
CA GLN A 175 23.32 10.95 -16.65
C GLN A 175 22.10 10.47 -17.46
N GLY A 176 21.11 11.35 -17.68
CA GLY A 176 19.88 11.00 -18.38
C GLY A 176 18.89 10.22 -17.50
N TRP A 177 17.72 9.95 -18.05
CA TRP A 177 16.61 9.28 -17.37
C TRP A 177 16.90 7.81 -17.04
N GLN A 178 17.83 7.17 -17.75
CA GLN A 178 18.22 5.77 -17.60
C GLN A 178 18.72 5.46 -16.18
N ILE A 179 19.37 6.44 -15.52
CA ILE A 179 19.91 6.27 -14.17
C ILE A 179 18.82 5.91 -13.14
N ILE A 180 17.59 6.40 -13.34
CA ILE A 180 16.45 6.10 -12.45
C ILE A 180 16.19 4.59 -12.45
N PHE A 181 16.14 3.99 -13.64
CA PHE A 181 15.86 2.57 -13.79
C PHE A 181 17.06 1.69 -13.42
N LEU A 182 18.30 2.19 -13.62
CA LEU A 182 19.51 1.53 -13.14
C LEU A 182 19.49 1.42 -11.61
N VAL A 183 19.19 2.50 -10.90
CA VAL A 183 19.15 2.50 -9.44
C VAL A 183 18.00 1.63 -8.94
N ALA A 184 16.81 1.73 -9.50
CA ALA A 184 15.66 0.93 -9.10
C ALA A 184 15.89 -0.56 -9.35
N GLY A 185 16.22 -0.95 -10.58
CA GLY A 185 16.43 -2.34 -10.95
C GLY A 185 17.70 -2.94 -10.33
N GLY A 186 18.80 -2.19 -10.30
CA GLY A 186 20.06 -2.64 -9.70
C GLY A 186 19.94 -2.89 -8.20
N SER A 187 19.30 -1.98 -7.47
CA SER A 187 19.03 -2.18 -6.03
C SER A 187 18.11 -3.38 -5.77
N GLY A 188 17.14 -3.63 -6.65
CA GLY A 188 16.28 -4.79 -6.55
C GLY A 188 16.99 -6.12 -6.80
N LEU A 189 17.89 -6.20 -7.79
CA LEU A 189 18.72 -7.39 -8.00
C LEU A 189 19.64 -7.64 -6.79
N ALA A 190 20.29 -6.60 -6.28
CA ALA A 190 21.13 -6.71 -5.08
C ALA A 190 20.31 -7.18 -3.87
N LEU A 191 19.08 -6.65 -3.72
CA LEU A 191 18.17 -7.08 -2.67
C LEU A 191 17.77 -8.54 -2.84
N SER A 192 17.43 -9.01 -4.04
CA SER A 192 17.01 -10.40 -4.24
C SER A 192 18.14 -11.38 -3.85
N ILE A 193 19.39 -11.07 -4.16
CA ILE A 193 20.55 -11.82 -3.71
C ILE A 193 20.64 -11.80 -2.17
N LEU A 194 20.53 -10.62 -1.56
CA LEU A 194 20.55 -10.47 -0.11
C LEU A 194 19.45 -11.31 0.56
N LEU A 195 18.21 -11.23 0.06
CA LEU A 195 17.08 -12.00 0.59
C LEU A 195 17.28 -13.50 0.45
N ALA A 196 17.85 -13.98 -0.66
CA ALA A 196 18.10 -15.40 -0.89
C ALA A 196 18.96 -16.00 0.22
N PHE A 197 20.02 -15.30 0.64
CA PHE A 197 20.96 -15.78 1.66
C PHE A 197 20.56 -15.41 3.10
N THR A 198 19.79 -14.34 3.31
CA THR A 198 19.60 -13.79 4.65
C THR A 198 18.19 -13.90 5.19
N LEU A 199 17.18 -14.00 4.32
CA LEU A 199 15.78 -14.07 4.74
C LEU A 199 15.44 -15.48 5.23
N TYR A 200 14.71 -15.55 6.34
CA TYR A 200 14.12 -16.79 6.84
C TYR A 200 12.72 -16.98 6.27
N GLU A 201 12.32 -18.26 6.09
CA GLU A 201 10.94 -18.57 5.72
C GLU A 201 10.01 -18.34 6.92
N SER A 202 8.73 -18.13 6.65
CA SER A 202 7.68 -18.02 7.66
C SER A 202 7.55 -19.32 8.46
N LEU A 203 7.60 -19.21 9.78
CA LEU A 203 7.41 -20.35 10.70
C LEU A 203 5.99 -20.93 10.60
N PRO A 204 4.90 -20.12 10.61
CA PRO A 204 3.55 -20.63 10.39
C PRO A 204 3.38 -21.38 9.07
N TYR A 205 3.98 -20.84 7.98
CA TYR A 205 3.97 -21.52 6.68
C TYR A 205 4.67 -22.89 6.76
N LEU A 206 5.88 -22.93 7.32
CA LEU A 206 6.64 -24.19 7.45
C LEU A 206 5.89 -25.24 8.30
N ALA A 207 5.23 -24.82 9.38
CA ALA A 207 4.46 -25.72 10.24
C ALA A 207 3.30 -26.38 9.50
N VAL A 208 2.68 -25.66 8.54
CA VAL A 208 1.58 -26.21 7.73
C VAL A 208 2.08 -27.02 6.54
N ALA A 209 3.03 -26.46 5.79
CA ALA A 209 3.46 -27.03 4.50
C ALA A 209 4.54 -28.12 4.66
N ARG A 210 5.38 -28.04 5.69
CA ARG A 210 6.54 -28.94 5.91
C ARG A 210 6.76 -29.21 7.39
N PRO A 211 5.82 -29.85 8.10
CA PRO A 211 5.87 -30.01 9.57
C PRO A 211 7.05 -30.86 10.07
N THR A 212 7.63 -31.68 9.21
CA THR A 212 8.79 -32.55 9.51
C THR A 212 10.14 -31.95 9.12
N ASP A 213 10.16 -30.72 8.53
CA ASP A 213 11.40 -30.07 8.08
C ASP A 213 12.26 -29.70 9.31
N PRO A 214 13.49 -30.19 9.42
CA PRO A 214 14.39 -29.87 10.52
C PRO A 214 14.71 -28.36 10.61
N THR A 215 14.49 -27.62 9.52
CA THR A 215 14.64 -26.18 9.46
C THR A 215 13.61 -25.48 10.35
N LEU A 216 12.38 -25.98 10.43
CA LEU A 216 11.31 -25.44 11.28
C LEU A 216 11.75 -25.36 12.74
N ARG A 217 12.30 -26.43 13.27
CA ARG A 217 12.79 -26.50 14.66
C ARG A 217 13.96 -25.54 14.91
N LYS A 218 14.94 -25.49 13.99
CA LYS A 218 16.06 -24.56 14.08
C LYS A 218 15.60 -23.09 14.07
N LEU A 219 14.62 -22.76 13.24
CA LEU A 219 14.08 -21.40 13.17
C LEU A 219 13.22 -21.07 14.38
N ALA A 220 12.40 -22.02 14.89
CA ALA A 220 11.61 -21.84 16.10
C ALA A 220 12.50 -21.58 17.32
N ALA A 221 13.62 -22.32 17.48
CA ALA A 221 14.60 -22.08 18.53
C ALA A 221 15.30 -20.71 18.39
N ARG A 222 15.56 -20.22 17.16
CA ARG A 222 16.09 -18.87 16.92
C ARG A 222 15.07 -17.78 17.22
N ALA A 223 13.80 -18.04 16.91
CA ALA A 223 12.71 -17.08 17.16
C ALA A 223 12.40 -16.91 18.66
N LYS A 224 12.64 -17.95 19.45
CA LYS A 224 12.42 -18.01 20.89
C LYS A 224 13.57 -18.72 21.60
N PRO A 225 14.70 -18.03 21.81
CA PRO A 225 15.86 -18.62 22.49
C PRO A 225 15.59 -19.02 23.95
N ASP A 226 14.59 -18.37 24.57
CA ASP A 226 14.21 -18.59 25.97
C ASP A 226 13.38 -19.88 26.18
N VAL A 227 12.96 -20.53 25.09
CA VAL A 227 12.13 -21.76 25.12
C VAL A 227 12.93 -22.95 24.61
N ARG A 228 13.13 -23.95 25.45
CA ARG A 228 13.78 -25.18 25.00
C ARG A 228 12.77 -26.04 24.21
N ILE A 229 13.03 -26.19 22.91
CA ILE A 229 12.22 -26.99 22.00
C ILE A 229 12.76 -28.44 22.04
N PRO A 230 11.99 -29.41 22.53
CA PRO A 230 12.41 -30.81 22.60
C PRO A 230 12.70 -31.42 21.21
N GLU A 231 13.53 -32.47 21.19
CA GLU A 231 13.91 -33.09 19.90
C GLU A 231 12.73 -33.82 19.23
N ASN A 232 11.84 -34.37 20.01
CA ASN A 232 10.64 -35.03 19.55
C ASN A 232 9.38 -34.16 19.49
N ALA A 233 9.52 -32.81 19.63
CA ALA A 233 8.42 -31.89 19.49
C ALA A 233 7.80 -31.96 18.07
N HIS A 234 6.47 -32.06 18.02
CA HIS A 234 5.73 -31.93 16.76
C HIS A 234 4.97 -30.59 16.72
N PHE A 235 4.80 -30.09 15.51
CA PHE A 235 4.20 -28.77 15.27
C PHE A 235 2.85 -28.98 14.55
N PRO A 236 1.74 -29.04 15.29
CA PRO A 236 0.43 -29.18 14.66
C PRO A 236 0.09 -27.96 13.81
N ALA A 237 -0.49 -28.19 12.65
CA ALA A 237 -1.01 -27.11 11.82
C ALA A 237 -2.21 -26.46 12.54
N SER A 238 -2.05 -25.25 13.06
CA SER A 238 -3.14 -24.47 13.62
C SER A 238 -3.97 -23.89 12.48
N GLY A 239 -4.83 -24.71 11.88
CA GLY A 239 -5.76 -24.31 10.83
C GLY A 239 -7.12 -24.03 11.42
N ASN A 240 -7.50 -22.76 11.57
CA ASN A 240 -8.92 -22.43 11.66
C ASN A 240 -9.57 -22.81 10.35
N ALA A 241 -10.53 -23.77 10.38
CA ALA A 241 -11.35 -24.09 9.23
C ALA A 241 -11.94 -22.78 8.68
N THR A 242 -11.58 -22.45 7.45
CA THR A 242 -12.12 -21.26 6.75
C THR A 242 -13.61 -21.49 6.58
N ALA A 243 -14.41 -20.74 7.34
CA ALA A 243 -15.86 -20.71 7.11
C ALA A 243 -16.09 -20.33 5.63
N ARG A 244 -17.01 -21.07 4.96
CA ARG A 244 -17.33 -20.79 3.56
C ARG A 244 -17.80 -19.34 3.42
N PHE A 245 -17.10 -18.58 2.60
CA PHE A 245 -17.49 -17.23 2.28
C PHE A 245 -18.78 -17.25 1.45
N SER A 246 -19.79 -16.49 1.88
CA SER A 246 -20.98 -16.18 1.09
C SER A 246 -21.02 -14.68 0.79
N PRO A 247 -21.15 -14.25 -0.47
CA PRO A 247 -21.26 -12.84 -0.86
C PRO A 247 -22.39 -12.10 -0.14
N ASP A 248 -23.50 -12.78 0.18
CA ASP A 248 -24.66 -12.22 0.86
C ASP A 248 -24.31 -11.61 2.23
N LEU A 249 -23.27 -12.17 2.87
CA LEU A 249 -22.79 -11.65 4.15
C LEU A 249 -22.20 -10.23 4.03
N LEU A 250 -21.73 -9.82 2.85
CA LEU A 250 -21.24 -8.47 2.62
C LEU A 250 -22.36 -7.43 2.59
N PHE A 251 -23.59 -7.85 2.27
CA PHE A 251 -24.74 -6.96 2.09
C PHE A 251 -25.84 -7.16 3.15
N SER A 252 -25.58 -7.95 4.19
CA SER A 252 -26.56 -8.19 5.26
C SER A 252 -26.62 -7.02 6.26
N SER A 253 -27.82 -6.69 6.75
CA SER A 253 -28.07 -5.63 7.75
C SER A 253 -27.53 -4.26 7.28
N TYR A 254 -26.87 -3.48 8.15
CA TYR A 254 -26.30 -2.17 7.84
C TYR A 254 -25.22 -2.21 6.74
N ARG A 255 -24.65 -3.37 6.46
CA ARG A 255 -23.61 -3.55 5.42
C ARG A 255 -24.18 -3.35 4.01
N ARG A 256 -25.50 -3.43 3.81
CA ARG A 256 -26.16 -3.04 2.55
C ARG A 256 -25.75 -1.66 2.08
N ILE A 257 -25.54 -0.73 3.02
CA ILE A 257 -25.17 0.65 2.74
C ILE A 257 -23.67 0.86 2.96
N ALA A 258 -23.09 0.29 4.02
CA ALA A 258 -21.68 0.48 4.35
C ALA A 258 -20.74 -0.11 3.28
N THR A 259 -21.04 -1.29 2.71
CA THR A 259 -20.19 -1.92 1.70
C THR A 259 -20.11 -1.11 0.41
N PRO A 260 -21.20 -0.67 -0.24
CA PRO A 260 -21.13 0.22 -1.39
C PRO A 260 -20.43 1.54 -1.09
N LEU A 261 -20.66 2.16 0.06
CA LEU A 261 -19.97 3.40 0.45
C LEU A 261 -18.46 3.19 0.57
N LEU A 262 -18.02 2.08 1.16
CA LEU A 262 -16.61 1.73 1.22
C LEU A 262 -16.02 1.51 -0.18
N TRP A 263 -16.73 0.79 -1.06
CA TRP A 263 -16.25 0.55 -2.43
C TRP A 263 -16.14 1.85 -3.23
N ILE A 264 -17.12 2.73 -3.14
CA ILE A 264 -17.10 4.06 -3.78
C ILE A 264 -15.96 4.90 -3.20
N ALA A 265 -15.78 4.90 -1.88
CA ALA A 265 -14.71 5.63 -1.23
C ALA A 265 -13.32 5.15 -1.67
N PHE A 266 -13.08 3.83 -1.70
CA PHE A 266 -11.81 3.26 -2.17
C PHE A 266 -11.57 3.52 -3.66
N PHE A 267 -12.61 3.43 -4.48
CA PHE A 267 -12.50 3.75 -5.90
C PHE A 267 -12.13 5.22 -6.11
N ALA A 268 -12.86 6.14 -5.50
CA ALA A 268 -12.67 7.58 -5.65
C ALA A 268 -11.31 8.04 -5.10
N GLU A 269 -10.93 7.56 -3.92
CA GLU A 269 -9.65 7.87 -3.28
C GLU A 269 -8.47 7.38 -4.12
N SER A 270 -8.46 6.11 -4.52
CA SER A 270 -7.35 5.56 -5.30
C SER A 270 -7.28 6.16 -6.70
N LEU A 271 -8.41 6.57 -7.26
CA LEU A 271 -8.43 7.34 -8.52
C LEU A 271 -7.63 8.64 -8.34
N THR A 272 -7.88 9.39 -7.27
CA THR A 272 -7.14 10.63 -6.98
C THR A 272 -5.68 10.34 -6.63
N PHE A 273 -5.43 9.54 -5.60
CA PHE A 273 -4.08 9.35 -5.05
C PHE A 273 -3.10 8.77 -6.07
N MET A 274 -3.49 7.70 -6.76
CA MET A 274 -2.63 7.04 -7.74
C MET A 274 -2.42 7.89 -8.98
N THR A 275 -3.49 8.55 -9.47
CA THR A 275 -3.40 9.45 -10.63
C THR A 275 -2.54 10.68 -10.33
N TYR A 276 -2.78 11.32 -9.18
CA TYR A 276 -2.00 12.48 -8.75
C TYR A 276 -0.53 12.12 -8.59
N SER A 277 -0.22 11.00 -7.93
CA SER A 277 1.15 10.51 -7.78
C SER A 277 1.83 10.23 -9.13
N ALA A 278 1.12 9.62 -10.08
CA ALA A 278 1.66 9.29 -11.39
C ALA A 278 1.98 10.54 -12.23
N TRP A 279 1.08 11.53 -12.20
CA TRP A 279 1.18 12.71 -13.03
C TRP A 279 1.86 13.91 -12.36
N LEU A 280 2.14 13.87 -11.07
CA LEU A 280 2.62 15.01 -10.28
C LEU A 280 3.86 15.69 -10.90
N ALA A 281 4.88 14.92 -11.27
CA ALA A 281 6.09 15.49 -11.85
C ALA A 281 5.80 16.21 -13.19
N VAL A 282 4.95 15.62 -14.04
CA VAL A 282 4.54 16.22 -15.33
C VAL A 282 3.72 17.49 -15.08
N ILE A 283 2.78 17.45 -14.14
CA ILE A 283 1.94 18.62 -13.78
C ILE A 283 2.80 19.77 -13.27
N LEU A 284 3.76 19.50 -12.39
CA LEU A 284 4.63 20.53 -11.82
C LEU A 284 5.53 21.19 -12.88
N GLU A 285 6.11 20.42 -13.81
CA GLU A 285 6.89 20.96 -14.92
C GLU A 285 5.99 21.79 -15.87
N GLN A 286 4.76 21.32 -16.12
CA GLN A 286 3.78 22.06 -16.91
C GLN A 286 3.38 23.39 -16.26
N SER A 287 3.35 23.43 -14.93
CA SER A 287 3.06 24.64 -14.14
C SER A 287 4.26 25.58 -14.00
N GLY A 288 5.40 25.28 -14.67
CA GLY A 288 6.57 26.14 -14.73
C GLY A 288 7.67 25.85 -13.71
N LEU A 289 7.61 24.74 -12.94
CA LEU A 289 8.73 24.32 -12.12
C LEU A 289 9.86 23.74 -12.99
N ALA A 290 11.09 24.08 -12.63
CA ALA A 290 12.25 23.42 -13.22
C ALA A 290 12.23 21.90 -12.89
N PRO A 291 12.75 21.03 -13.79
CA PRO A 291 12.70 19.57 -13.60
C PRO A 291 13.24 19.10 -12.25
N ARG A 292 14.34 19.69 -11.79
CA ARG A 292 14.93 19.41 -10.48
C ARG A 292 13.98 19.78 -9.34
N ALA A 293 13.33 20.95 -9.43
CA ALA A 293 12.39 21.41 -8.39
C ALA A 293 11.14 20.53 -8.37
N ALA A 294 10.62 20.09 -9.52
CA ALA A 294 9.50 19.18 -9.61
C ALA A 294 9.80 17.81 -8.96
N ALA A 295 10.98 17.23 -9.24
CA ALA A 295 11.42 15.98 -8.63
C ALA A 295 11.63 16.12 -7.11
N LEU A 296 12.22 17.22 -6.63
CA LEU A 296 12.37 17.49 -5.20
C LEU A 296 11.01 17.66 -4.51
N THR A 297 10.07 18.35 -5.16
CA THR A 297 8.70 18.52 -4.65
C THR A 297 8.01 17.17 -4.49
N PHE A 298 8.16 16.26 -5.46
CA PHE A 298 7.66 14.88 -5.34
C PHE A 298 8.29 14.17 -4.13
N SER A 299 9.60 14.28 -3.95
CA SER A 299 10.33 13.70 -2.81
C SER A 299 9.80 14.23 -1.47
N TYR A 300 9.64 15.55 -1.34
CA TYR A 300 9.08 16.16 -0.12
C TYR A 300 7.63 15.74 0.11
N GLY A 301 6.83 15.57 -0.95
CA GLY A 301 5.48 15.01 -0.87
C GLY A 301 5.46 13.59 -0.32
N ALA A 302 6.40 12.73 -0.72
CA ALA A 302 6.53 11.39 -0.19
C ALA A 302 6.93 11.38 1.30
N PHE A 303 7.78 12.29 1.76
CA PHE A 303 8.07 12.46 3.17
C PHE A 303 6.87 13.03 3.95
N ALA A 304 6.16 14.02 3.38
CA ALA A 304 4.94 14.55 4.00
C ALA A 304 3.87 13.47 4.16
N ALA A 305 3.79 12.51 3.23
CA ALA A 305 2.91 11.36 3.34
C ALA A 305 3.21 10.51 4.60
N VAL A 306 4.49 10.27 4.92
CA VAL A 306 4.87 9.54 6.16
C VAL A 306 4.36 10.28 7.40
N VAL A 307 4.61 11.59 7.48
CA VAL A 307 4.19 12.41 8.63
C VAL A 307 2.67 12.42 8.74
N ALA A 308 1.96 12.61 7.63
CA ALA A 308 0.51 12.65 7.60
C ALA A 308 -0.12 11.31 8.02
N ILE A 309 0.41 10.17 7.54
CA ILE A 309 -0.05 8.83 7.91
C ILE A 309 0.06 8.62 9.43
N LEU A 310 1.20 9.00 10.03
CA LEU A 310 1.43 8.85 11.47
C LEU A 310 0.51 9.75 12.30
N LEU A 311 0.29 10.97 11.85
CA LEU A 311 -0.58 11.94 12.52
C LEU A 311 -2.05 11.50 12.44
N PHE A 312 -2.55 11.24 11.24
CA PHE A 312 -3.95 10.88 11.02
C PHE A 312 -4.30 9.49 11.55
N GLY A 313 -3.35 8.55 11.61
CA GLY A 313 -3.56 7.25 12.25
C GLY A 313 -4.07 7.37 13.68
N ARG A 314 -3.43 8.22 14.50
CA ARG A 314 -3.88 8.49 15.88
C ARG A 314 -5.25 9.19 15.96
N LEU A 315 -5.51 10.11 15.02
CA LEU A 315 -6.79 10.82 14.96
C LEU A 315 -7.94 9.89 14.63
N ILE A 316 -7.72 8.92 13.73
CA ILE A 316 -8.73 7.93 13.34
C ILE A 316 -9.09 7.02 14.52
N ASP A 317 -8.10 6.56 15.27
CA ASP A 317 -8.32 5.72 16.45
C ASP A 317 -9.19 6.44 17.48
N ARG A 318 -8.98 7.76 17.65
CA ARG A 318 -9.70 8.58 18.63
C ARG A 318 -11.08 9.03 18.16
N PHE A 319 -11.24 9.44 16.90
CA PHE A 319 -12.44 10.13 16.39
C PHE A 319 -13.21 9.33 15.33
N GLY A 320 -12.65 8.21 14.84
CA GLY A 320 -13.28 7.32 13.87
C GLY A 320 -13.36 7.87 12.44
N PRO A 321 -14.26 7.36 11.60
CA PRO A 321 -14.30 7.64 10.15
C PRO A 321 -14.42 9.12 9.77
N ARG A 322 -15.01 9.95 10.62
CA ARG A 322 -15.17 11.40 10.34
C ARG A 322 -13.85 12.14 10.15
N THR A 323 -12.75 11.64 10.72
CA THR A 323 -11.43 12.24 10.55
C THR A 323 -10.88 12.15 9.13
N THR A 324 -11.40 11.22 8.30
CA THR A 324 -11.05 11.09 6.89
C THR A 324 -11.56 12.27 6.05
N VAL A 325 -12.61 12.96 6.51
CA VAL A 325 -13.20 14.11 5.80
C VAL A 325 -12.19 15.25 5.64
N VAL A 326 -11.43 15.56 6.69
CA VAL A 326 -10.48 16.68 6.69
C VAL A 326 -9.38 16.51 5.63
N PRO A 327 -8.61 15.41 5.61
CA PRO A 327 -7.56 15.25 4.60
C PRO A 327 -8.15 15.11 3.18
N ALA A 328 -9.32 14.49 3.00
CA ALA A 328 -9.97 14.38 1.70
C ALA A 328 -10.34 15.78 1.13
N VAL A 329 -11.00 16.61 1.92
CA VAL A 329 -11.35 17.98 1.51
C VAL A 329 -10.09 18.82 1.24
N LEU A 330 -9.08 18.72 2.10
CA LEU A 330 -7.81 19.43 1.89
C LEU A 330 -7.10 18.98 0.62
N THR A 331 -7.12 17.68 0.30
CA THR A 331 -6.57 17.16 -0.97
C THR A 331 -7.28 17.79 -2.16
N ALA A 332 -8.63 17.77 -2.18
CA ALA A 332 -9.41 18.36 -3.26
C ALA A 332 -9.10 19.86 -3.42
N LEU A 333 -9.07 20.60 -2.32
CA LEU A 333 -8.76 22.05 -2.32
C LEU A 333 -7.33 22.33 -2.81
N CYS A 334 -6.32 21.63 -2.31
CA CYS A 334 -4.94 21.81 -2.74
C CYS A 334 -4.77 21.51 -4.22
N ILE A 335 -5.37 20.44 -4.73
CA ILE A 335 -5.31 20.09 -6.16
C ILE A 335 -6.04 21.16 -7.00
N ALA A 336 -7.18 21.67 -6.56
CA ALA A 336 -7.88 22.74 -7.24
C ALA A 336 -7.05 24.04 -7.27
N VAL A 337 -6.40 24.40 -6.16
CA VAL A 337 -5.52 25.59 -6.06
C VAL A 337 -4.30 25.47 -6.98
N LEU A 338 -3.71 24.28 -7.14
CA LEU A 338 -2.64 24.04 -8.12
C LEU A 338 -3.10 24.39 -9.55
N GLY A 339 -4.39 24.21 -9.87
CA GLY A 339 -4.96 24.53 -11.18
C GLY A 339 -5.15 26.01 -11.45
N THR A 340 -5.10 26.89 -10.46
CA THR A 340 -5.40 28.32 -10.64
C THR A 340 -4.38 29.08 -11.49
N GLY A 341 -3.14 28.58 -11.60
CA GLY A 341 -2.07 29.20 -12.36
C GLY A 341 -1.46 30.46 -11.75
N HIS A 342 -1.91 30.86 -10.54
CA HIS A 342 -1.47 32.10 -9.88
C HIS A 342 -0.42 31.89 -8.78
N LEU A 343 0.04 30.66 -8.57
CA LEU A 343 0.98 30.34 -7.51
C LEU A 343 2.43 30.67 -7.92
N SER A 344 3.19 31.21 -6.97
CA SER A 344 4.65 31.26 -7.08
C SER A 344 5.25 29.84 -7.11
N GLN A 345 6.51 29.69 -7.53
CA GLN A 345 7.19 28.39 -7.55
C GLN A 345 7.20 27.71 -6.16
N LEU A 346 7.41 28.50 -5.11
CA LEU A 346 7.32 28.00 -3.73
C LEU A 346 5.88 27.61 -3.40
N GLY A 347 4.90 28.41 -3.77
CA GLY A 347 3.48 28.11 -3.57
C GLY A 347 3.06 26.80 -4.26
N LEU A 348 3.49 26.59 -5.52
CA LEU A 348 3.28 25.33 -6.24
C LEU A 348 3.86 24.12 -5.48
N SER A 349 5.12 24.24 -5.04
CA SER A 349 5.78 23.14 -4.30
C SER A 349 5.09 22.86 -2.97
N VAL A 350 4.79 23.87 -2.17
CA VAL A 350 4.14 23.70 -0.86
C VAL A 350 2.74 23.10 -1.03
N THR A 351 1.93 23.63 -1.95
CA THR A 351 0.57 23.11 -2.19
C THR A 351 0.60 21.67 -2.70
N ALA A 352 1.55 21.33 -3.58
CA ALA A 352 1.72 19.97 -4.09
C ALA A 352 2.14 18.99 -2.99
N VAL A 353 3.05 19.39 -2.10
CA VAL A 353 3.48 18.58 -0.94
C VAL A 353 2.33 18.35 0.02
N LEU A 354 1.54 19.39 0.32
CA LEU A 354 0.36 19.27 1.17
C LEU A 354 -0.70 18.36 0.55
N ALA A 355 -0.98 18.50 -0.77
CA ALA A 355 -1.91 17.63 -1.48
C ALA A 355 -1.50 16.15 -1.37
N MET A 356 -0.21 15.84 -1.62
CA MET A 356 0.31 14.47 -1.53
C MET A 356 0.20 13.91 -0.11
N GLY A 357 0.55 14.70 0.90
CA GLY A 357 0.46 14.30 2.31
C GLY A 357 -1.00 14.03 2.72
N CYS A 358 -1.93 14.92 2.37
CA CYS A 358 -3.35 14.74 2.67
C CYS A 358 -3.96 13.55 1.93
N ALA A 359 -3.63 13.36 0.65
CA ALA A 359 -4.10 12.22 -0.13
C ALA A 359 -3.61 10.89 0.47
N ALA A 360 -2.33 10.81 0.86
CA ALA A 360 -1.80 9.65 1.56
C ALA A 360 -2.49 9.40 2.91
N ALA A 361 -2.81 10.47 3.67
CA ALA A 361 -3.57 10.36 4.92
C ALA A 361 -4.98 9.82 4.68
N THR A 362 -5.67 10.28 3.62
CA THR A 362 -6.99 9.77 3.22
C THR A 362 -6.92 8.28 2.89
N HIS A 363 -5.93 7.87 2.07
CA HIS A 363 -5.70 6.49 1.69
C HIS A 363 -5.53 5.56 2.90
N GLN A 364 -4.65 5.94 3.82
CA GLN A 364 -4.41 5.14 5.02
C GLN A 364 -5.58 5.17 6.00
N SER A 365 -6.33 6.27 6.04
CA SER A 365 -7.55 6.36 6.85
C SER A 365 -8.59 5.33 6.41
N LEU A 366 -8.85 5.21 5.12
CA LEU A 366 -9.76 4.20 4.58
C LEU A 366 -9.29 2.79 4.89
N ASN A 367 -7.98 2.50 4.72
CA ASN A 367 -7.40 1.21 5.08
C ASN A 367 -7.56 0.89 6.59
N GLY A 368 -7.44 1.89 7.46
CA GLY A 368 -7.60 1.73 8.91
C GLY A 368 -9.04 1.41 9.32
N ILE A 369 -10.03 2.02 8.66
CA ILE A 369 -11.44 1.89 9.08
C ILE A 369 -12.17 0.73 8.42
N VAL A 370 -11.80 0.30 7.21
CA VAL A 370 -12.54 -0.69 6.42
C VAL A 370 -12.78 -1.98 7.18
N GLY A 371 -11.78 -2.49 7.88
CA GLY A 371 -11.86 -3.73 8.66
C GLY A 371 -12.86 -3.67 9.81
N SER A 372 -13.19 -2.47 10.32
CA SER A 372 -14.12 -2.29 11.44
C SER A 372 -15.60 -2.47 11.06
N PHE A 373 -15.91 -2.43 9.76
CA PHE A 373 -17.28 -2.62 9.25
C PHE A 373 -17.64 -4.10 9.00
N TYR A 374 -16.63 -4.99 9.02
CA TYR A 374 -16.85 -6.41 8.74
C TYR A 374 -16.59 -7.29 9.96
N PRO A 375 -17.46 -8.29 10.25
CA PRO A 375 -17.18 -9.32 11.25
C PRO A 375 -15.91 -10.09 10.88
N THR A 376 -15.24 -10.69 11.88
CA THR A 376 -13.98 -11.38 11.72
C THR A 376 -14.01 -12.46 10.63
N ILE A 377 -15.14 -13.19 10.49
CA ILE A 377 -15.34 -14.27 9.51
C ILE A 377 -15.21 -13.80 8.05
N ILE A 378 -15.72 -12.59 7.73
CA ILE A 378 -15.74 -12.07 6.36
C ILE A 378 -14.82 -10.85 6.18
N ARG A 379 -14.08 -10.47 7.23
CA ARG A 379 -13.26 -9.24 7.21
C ARG A 379 -12.24 -9.23 6.08
N GLY A 380 -11.52 -10.33 5.88
CA GLY A 380 -10.55 -10.46 4.80
C GLY A 380 -11.16 -10.22 3.42
N ASN A 381 -12.31 -10.84 3.16
CA ASN A 381 -13.03 -10.67 1.89
C ASN A 381 -13.57 -9.25 1.72
N GLY A 382 -14.19 -8.68 2.77
CA GLY A 382 -14.72 -7.31 2.72
C GLY A 382 -13.63 -6.27 2.45
N VAL A 383 -12.49 -6.38 3.12
CA VAL A 383 -11.30 -5.54 2.86
C VAL A 383 -10.77 -5.77 1.46
N GLY A 384 -10.66 -7.05 1.03
CA GLY A 384 -10.16 -7.42 -0.29
C GLY A 384 -11.00 -6.83 -1.43
N PHE A 385 -12.33 -6.91 -1.35
CA PHE A 385 -13.21 -6.31 -2.35
C PHE A 385 -13.09 -4.78 -2.38
N ALA A 386 -13.07 -4.12 -1.21
CA ALA A 386 -12.94 -2.67 -1.14
C ALA A 386 -11.60 -2.19 -1.75
N THR A 387 -10.47 -2.81 -1.37
CA THR A 387 -9.16 -2.49 -1.94
C THR A 387 -9.06 -2.86 -3.43
N GLY A 388 -9.76 -3.92 -3.86
CA GLY A 388 -9.89 -4.30 -5.27
C GLY A 388 -10.52 -3.20 -6.12
N MET A 389 -11.56 -2.51 -5.62
CA MET A 389 -12.16 -1.36 -6.29
C MET A 389 -11.14 -0.22 -6.48
N GLY A 390 -10.32 0.04 -5.48
CA GLY A 390 -9.23 1.00 -5.59
C GLY A 390 -8.18 0.63 -6.66
N ARG A 391 -7.89 -0.66 -6.84
CA ARG A 391 -6.96 -1.10 -7.89
C ARG A 391 -7.52 -0.90 -9.29
N ILE A 392 -8.82 -1.10 -9.50
CA ILE A 392 -9.46 -0.81 -10.78
C ILE A 392 -9.34 0.66 -11.13
N SER A 393 -9.64 1.55 -10.16
CA SER A 393 -9.55 3.00 -10.37
C SER A 393 -8.13 3.48 -10.62
N SER A 394 -7.13 2.85 -10.00
CA SER A 394 -5.72 3.19 -10.21
C SER A 394 -5.24 2.92 -11.65
N ILE A 395 -5.84 1.96 -12.35
CA ILE A 395 -5.56 1.69 -13.76
C ILE A 395 -6.24 2.74 -14.65
N ILE A 396 -7.50 3.05 -14.35
CA ILE A 396 -8.35 3.91 -15.17
C ILE A 396 -7.92 5.39 -15.06
N GLY A 397 -7.62 5.86 -13.86
CA GLY A 397 -7.36 7.27 -13.56
C GLY A 397 -6.26 7.89 -14.41
N PRO A 398 -5.03 7.34 -14.44
CA PRO A 398 -3.95 7.90 -15.25
C PRO A 398 -4.25 7.90 -16.75
N VAL A 399 -5.01 6.91 -17.27
CA VAL A 399 -5.42 6.84 -18.67
C VAL A 399 -6.42 7.95 -19.00
N ILE A 400 -7.40 8.20 -18.13
CA ILE A 400 -8.36 9.30 -18.28
C ILE A 400 -7.62 10.63 -18.35
N VAL A 401 -6.66 10.87 -17.45
CA VAL A 401 -5.88 12.12 -17.48
C VAL A 401 -5.04 12.23 -18.77
N GLY A 402 -4.49 11.10 -19.25
CA GLY A 402 -3.83 11.07 -20.56
C GLY A 402 -4.77 11.52 -21.70
N TRP A 403 -6.01 11.06 -21.73
CA TRP A 403 -7.02 11.47 -22.71
C TRP A 403 -7.42 12.96 -22.57
N LEU A 404 -7.59 13.46 -21.34
CA LEU A 404 -7.85 14.88 -21.11
C LEU A 404 -6.71 15.76 -21.65
N MET A 405 -5.47 15.34 -21.43
CA MET A 405 -4.30 16.03 -21.95
C MET A 405 -4.20 15.94 -23.50
N ALA A 406 -4.58 14.82 -24.09
CA ALA A 406 -4.66 14.65 -25.54
C ALA A 406 -5.71 15.60 -26.17
N ALA A 407 -6.82 15.80 -25.48
CA ALA A 407 -7.88 16.72 -25.89
C ALA A 407 -7.53 18.20 -25.65
N ASN A 408 -6.28 18.52 -25.26
CA ASN A 408 -5.83 19.88 -24.89
C ASN A 408 -6.73 20.54 -23.83
N THR A 409 -7.26 19.74 -22.91
CA THR A 409 -8.09 20.24 -21.81
C THR A 409 -7.26 21.18 -20.92
N PRO A 410 -7.79 22.33 -20.49
CA PRO A 410 -7.10 23.24 -19.59
C PRO A 410 -6.62 22.52 -18.32
N LEU A 411 -5.43 22.88 -17.84
CA LEU A 411 -4.85 22.25 -16.64
C LEU A 411 -5.78 22.31 -15.43
N GLN A 412 -6.52 23.42 -15.29
CA GLN A 412 -7.54 23.57 -14.23
C GLN A 412 -8.59 22.48 -14.25
N VAL A 413 -9.13 22.15 -15.43
CA VAL A 413 -10.16 21.12 -15.60
C VAL A 413 -9.57 19.72 -15.33
N THR A 414 -8.36 19.49 -15.82
CA THR A 414 -7.64 18.23 -15.59
C THR A 414 -7.39 18.00 -14.08
N LEU A 415 -6.92 19.04 -13.36
CA LEU A 415 -6.70 18.96 -11.92
C LEU A 415 -8.01 18.85 -11.15
N ALA A 416 -9.07 19.54 -11.57
CA ALA A 416 -10.41 19.36 -10.98
C ALA A 416 -10.90 17.91 -11.15
N ALA A 417 -10.69 17.29 -12.30
CA ALA A 417 -11.04 15.89 -12.53
C ALA A 417 -10.25 14.93 -11.62
N ILE A 418 -8.98 15.25 -11.31
CA ILE A 418 -8.16 14.46 -10.37
C ILE A 418 -8.63 14.67 -8.92
N GLY A 419 -8.95 15.89 -8.50
CA GLY A 419 -9.25 16.24 -7.11
C GLY A 419 -10.72 16.02 -6.70
N ALA A 420 -11.67 16.18 -7.63
CA ALA A 420 -13.09 16.08 -7.31
C ALA A 420 -13.55 14.76 -6.67
N PRO A 421 -12.98 13.58 -7.02
CA PRO A 421 -13.34 12.33 -6.36
C PRO A 421 -13.12 12.33 -4.84
N GLU A 422 -12.20 13.14 -4.32
CA GLU A 422 -11.99 13.27 -2.87
C GLU A 422 -13.20 13.85 -2.13
N LEU A 423 -14.02 14.66 -2.79
CA LEU A 423 -15.28 15.14 -2.22
C LEU A 423 -16.28 13.99 -2.06
N VAL A 424 -16.23 13.00 -2.97
CA VAL A 424 -17.03 11.77 -2.84
C VAL A 424 -16.52 10.94 -1.66
N VAL A 425 -15.20 10.87 -1.45
CA VAL A 425 -14.61 10.23 -0.27
C VAL A 425 -15.08 10.90 1.02
N ALA A 426 -15.06 12.22 1.07
CA ALA A 426 -15.53 12.99 2.24
C ALA A 426 -17.02 12.70 2.55
N ALA A 427 -17.87 12.71 1.52
CA ALA A 427 -19.29 12.38 1.67
C ALA A 427 -19.51 10.93 2.15
N ALA A 428 -18.77 9.97 1.56
CA ALA A 428 -18.82 8.57 1.98
C ALA A 428 -18.35 8.38 3.43
N ALA A 429 -17.30 9.09 3.85
CA ALA A 429 -16.79 9.04 5.22
C ALA A 429 -17.81 9.57 6.25
N ILE A 430 -18.57 10.62 5.90
CA ILE A 430 -19.68 11.13 6.71
C ILE A 430 -20.76 10.05 6.82
N GLY A 431 -21.18 9.44 5.71
CA GLY A 431 -22.17 8.35 5.70
C GLY A 431 -21.75 7.17 6.57
N LEU A 432 -20.48 6.75 6.46
CA LEU A 432 -19.89 5.69 7.29
C LEU A 432 -19.87 6.06 8.78
N HIS A 433 -19.60 7.33 9.10
CA HIS A 433 -19.63 7.82 10.47
C HIS A 433 -21.06 7.76 11.05
N ILE A 434 -22.08 8.19 10.30
CA ILE A 434 -23.49 8.12 10.70
C ILE A 434 -23.90 6.67 10.97
N ILE A 435 -23.55 5.73 10.09
CA ILE A 435 -23.83 4.30 10.28
C ILE A 435 -23.19 3.78 11.57
N ARG A 436 -21.94 4.15 11.83
CA ARG A 436 -21.21 3.71 13.04
C ARG A 436 -21.83 4.28 14.32
N SER A 437 -22.19 5.57 14.35
CA SER A 437 -22.81 6.21 15.52
C SER A 437 -24.22 5.67 15.80
N SER A 438 -25.04 5.44 14.77
CA SER A 438 -26.37 4.83 14.92
C SER A 438 -26.29 3.40 15.50
N ARG A 439 -25.26 2.63 15.13
CA ARG A 439 -25.03 1.30 15.70
C ARG A 439 -24.62 1.35 17.17
N ALA A 440 -23.75 2.30 17.54
CA ALA A 440 -23.34 2.48 18.92
C ALA A 440 -24.56 2.83 19.79
N ALA A 441 -25.40 3.77 19.34
CA ALA A 441 -26.62 4.15 20.04
C ALA A 441 -27.61 2.97 20.18
N ALA A 442 -27.79 2.15 19.12
CA ALA A 442 -28.66 0.99 19.17
C ALA A 442 -28.13 -0.11 20.12
N GLY A 443 -26.80 -0.32 20.15
CA GLY A 443 -26.15 -1.26 21.07
C GLY A 443 -26.29 -0.82 22.53
N ASP A 444 -26.09 0.46 22.82
CA ASP A 444 -26.26 1.02 24.15
C ASP A 444 -27.74 0.92 24.62
N PHE A 445 -28.70 1.14 23.72
CA PHE A 445 -30.11 0.97 24.01
C PHE A 445 -30.48 -0.48 24.33
N GLN A 446 -29.97 -1.45 23.54
CA GLN A 446 -30.22 -2.87 23.80
C GLN A 446 -29.56 -3.33 25.11
N THR A 447 -28.39 -2.83 25.44
CA THR A 447 -27.69 -3.14 26.70
C THR A 447 -28.47 -2.59 27.90
N ARG A 448 -28.96 -1.36 27.83
CA ARG A 448 -29.81 -0.75 28.88
C ARG A 448 -31.13 -1.48 29.05
N MET A 449 -31.77 -1.94 27.98
CA MET A 449 -32.97 -2.75 28.03
C MET A 449 -32.71 -4.14 28.60
N ALA A 450 -31.57 -4.76 28.28
CA ALA A 450 -31.18 -6.11 28.77
C ALA A 450 -30.76 -6.09 30.26
N THR A 451 -30.20 -4.97 30.75
CA THR A 451 -29.85 -4.79 32.16
C THR A 451 -31.01 -4.36 33.02
N GLY A 452 -32.25 -4.25 32.44
CA GLY A 452 -33.48 -3.90 33.09
C GLY A 452 -33.32 -2.72 34.03
N GLY A 453 -33.87 -1.55 33.72
CA GLY A 453 -33.75 -0.34 34.56
C GLY A 453 -34.05 -0.61 36.03
N ILE A 454 -33.02 -0.97 36.79
CA ILE A 454 -33.03 -1.02 38.23
C ILE A 454 -32.32 0.27 38.67
N ASP A 455 -32.95 1.39 38.40
CA ASP A 455 -32.69 2.67 39.08
C ASP A 455 -33.94 3.54 39.01
N GLY A 456 -35.00 3.03 39.65
CA GLY A 456 -36.24 3.69 39.89
C GLY A 456 -36.72 3.41 41.30
N GLN A 457 -35.98 3.80 42.33
CA GLN A 457 -36.54 4.09 43.63
C GLN A 457 -36.39 5.59 43.89
N PRO A 458 -37.53 6.31 44.07
CA PRO A 458 -37.47 7.67 44.60
C PRO A 458 -37.16 7.61 46.11
N ALA A 459 -36.28 8.48 46.56
CA ALA A 459 -36.03 8.78 47.96
C ALA A 459 -37.19 9.65 48.53
#